data_f92576f62c8356196757f6fe7d5f5a52
#
_entry.id   f92576f62c8356196757f6fe7d5f5a52
#
_cell.length_a   1.000
_cell.length_b   1.000
_cell.length_c   1.000
_cell.angle_alpha   90.00
_cell.angle_beta   90.00
_cell.angle_gamma   90.00
#
_symmetry.space_group_name_H-M   'P 1'
#
loop_
_entity.id
_entity.type
_entity.pdbx_description
1 polymer ?
#
loop_
_entity_poly.entity_id
_entity_poly.type
_entity_poly.pdbx_seq_one_letter_code
_entity_poly.pdbx_strand_id
1 'polypeptide(L)'
;EIGVRLVGSEMCIRDSLSGGQAPGGHNVIAGLYDALKQANSKNNLYGFLGGPSGIIEGKYVEFNDEFINDYRNTGGFDIIGSGRTKLETEEQFQSAWEVCKKLNISAVVIIGGDDSNTNAALLAEWFVAHNAGIQVIGCPKTIDGDLKNEQIEISFGFDTATKTYGELIGNIERDANSAKKYWHFVKIMGRSASHVALEAALQTQPNITLISEEVEQKKMSLSSIINYMTDIIVRRSENGKNFGIAVIPEGLIEFVPELKTMIANLNDIMPSLEKDSKYSNGTDAEKISIIENSLSSENSSVFKSLPSLIKSQLLMDRDPHGNVQVSKIETEKLLISMIEEKLAGLKKEGKYSGKFSTQSHFFGYEGRCAFPSNFDADYCYSLGFNAFALINFGLTGYLSSVRNLTEPANDWIAGGVPLTMMMNMERRHGEMKPVIKKALVELDGPVFKKLEENREDWAMNDRYLFPGAIQYFGPSSVCDITTVTLQLESEAKLARV
;
A
#
# COMPACT_ATOMS: atom_id res chain seq x y z
N GLU A 1 -18.91 11.48 -33.73
CA GLU A 1 -19.61 12.69 -33.24
C GLU A 1 -19.44 12.75 -31.75
N ILE A 2 -18.58 13.62 -31.26
CA ILE A 2 -18.43 13.92 -29.83
C ILE A 2 -19.66 14.78 -29.50
N GLY A 3 -20.65 14.15 -28.88
CA GLY A 3 -21.81 14.86 -28.36
C GLY A 3 -21.36 15.75 -27.18
N VAL A 4 -21.17 17.03 -27.49
CA VAL A 4 -21.03 18.05 -26.44
C VAL A 4 -22.34 18.03 -25.64
N ARG A 5 -22.29 17.46 -24.41
CA ARG A 5 -23.42 17.57 -23.45
C ARG A 5 -23.62 19.07 -23.20
N LEU A 6 -24.82 19.54 -23.48
CA LEU A 6 -25.21 20.95 -23.27
C LEU A 6 -24.94 21.32 -21.81
N VAL A 7 -24.19 22.38 -21.60
CA VAL A 7 -24.07 23.09 -20.32
C VAL A 7 -25.48 23.41 -19.83
N GLY A 8 -25.95 22.75 -18.77
CA GLY A 8 -27.27 23.00 -18.20
C GLY A 8 -28.14 21.77 -17.86
N SER A 9 -27.77 20.56 -18.28
CA SER A 9 -28.46 19.35 -17.80
C SER A 9 -28.01 18.99 -16.37
N GLU A 10 -28.96 18.67 -15.50
CA GLU A 10 -28.63 18.14 -14.16
C GLU A 10 -27.83 16.87 -14.29
N MET A 11 -26.68 16.80 -13.58
CA MET A 11 -25.84 15.60 -13.50
C MET A 11 -25.96 14.98 -12.12
N CYS A 12 -26.11 13.67 -12.09
CA CYS A 12 -26.03 12.86 -10.88
C CYS A 12 -24.79 11.99 -10.96
N ILE A 13 -23.84 12.22 -10.06
CA ILE A 13 -22.60 11.45 -9.99
C ILE A 13 -22.62 10.62 -8.69
N ARG A 14 -21.98 9.45 -8.73
CA ARG A 14 -21.76 8.62 -7.54
C ARG A 14 -20.30 8.28 -7.37
N ASP A 15 -19.86 8.27 -6.13
CA ASP A 15 -18.55 7.77 -5.75
C ASP A 15 -18.62 6.48 -4.94
N SER A 16 -17.50 5.76 -4.91
CA SER A 16 -17.33 4.54 -4.13
C SER A 16 -15.89 4.44 -3.64
N LEU A 17 -15.72 4.34 -2.34
CA LEU A 17 -14.43 4.04 -1.71
C LEU A 17 -14.20 2.54 -1.71
N SER A 18 -13.11 2.08 -2.32
CA SER A 18 -12.83 0.66 -2.51
C SER A 18 -11.46 0.25 -1.98
N GLY A 19 -11.42 -0.89 -1.29
CA GLY A 19 -10.21 -1.47 -0.71
C GLY A 19 -9.87 -0.93 0.67
N GLY A 20 -8.60 -1.01 1.07
CA GLY A 20 -8.11 -0.48 2.34
C GLY A 20 -8.13 1.05 2.36
N GLN A 21 -8.27 1.63 3.54
CA GLN A 21 -8.27 3.07 3.74
C GLN A 21 -6.93 3.71 3.36
N ALA A 22 -6.98 5.01 3.04
CA ALA A 22 -5.81 5.85 2.86
C ALA A 22 -6.17 7.30 3.26
N PRO A 23 -5.20 8.08 3.78
CA PRO A 23 -5.42 9.49 4.04
C PRO A 23 -5.79 10.25 2.76
N GLY A 24 -6.77 11.15 2.83
CA GLY A 24 -7.17 12.01 1.73
C GLY A 24 -8.38 11.53 0.92
N GLY A 25 -8.92 10.32 1.15
CA GLY A 25 -10.12 9.85 0.46
C GLY A 25 -11.32 10.78 0.59
N HIS A 26 -11.52 11.38 1.75
CA HIS A 26 -12.56 12.39 1.99
C HIS A 26 -12.33 13.64 1.14
N ASN A 27 -11.07 14.04 0.92
CA ASN A 27 -10.74 15.20 0.09
C ASN A 27 -10.98 14.94 -1.41
N VAL A 28 -10.83 13.70 -1.89
CA VAL A 28 -11.22 13.34 -3.26
C VAL A 28 -12.73 13.56 -3.44
N ILE A 29 -13.54 13.09 -2.48
CA ILE A 29 -14.99 13.29 -2.48
C ILE A 29 -15.34 14.79 -2.41
N ALA A 30 -14.67 15.56 -1.54
CA ALA A 30 -14.88 16.99 -1.39
C ALA A 30 -14.54 17.75 -2.69
N GLY A 31 -13.41 17.44 -3.35
CA GLY A 31 -13.03 18.04 -4.63
C GLY A 31 -14.03 17.73 -5.75
N LEU A 32 -14.50 16.48 -5.83
CA LEU A 32 -15.55 16.07 -6.76
C LEU A 32 -16.86 16.80 -6.50
N TYR A 33 -17.27 16.92 -5.23
CA TYR A 33 -18.48 17.63 -4.81
C TYR A 33 -18.43 19.11 -5.19
N ASP A 34 -17.34 19.79 -4.84
CA ASP A 34 -17.19 21.21 -5.11
C ASP A 34 -17.18 21.51 -6.62
N ALA A 35 -16.45 20.71 -7.41
CA ALA A 35 -16.45 20.84 -8.86
C ALA A 35 -17.85 20.65 -9.47
N LEU A 36 -18.58 19.66 -8.97
CA LEU A 36 -19.94 19.35 -9.41
C LEU A 36 -20.92 20.50 -9.10
N LYS A 37 -20.86 21.03 -7.87
CA LYS A 37 -21.72 22.16 -7.44
C LYS A 37 -21.33 23.48 -8.11
N GLN A 38 -20.05 23.70 -8.35
CA GLN A 38 -19.57 24.87 -9.10
C GLN A 38 -20.05 24.89 -10.53
N ALA A 39 -20.10 23.73 -11.20
CA ALA A 39 -20.60 23.62 -12.55
C ALA A 39 -22.13 23.86 -12.63
N ASN A 40 -22.87 23.33 -11.69
CA ASN A 40 -24.31 23.57 -11.54
C ASN A 40 -24.75 23.20 -10.11
N SER A 41 -25.30 24.17 -9.39
CA SER A 41 -25.77 23.97 -7.98
C SER A 41 -26.85 22.90 -7.83
N LYS A 42 -27.57 22.55 -8.92
CA LYS A 42 -28.58 21.49 -8.94
C LYS A 42 -28.00 20.08 -9.13
N ASN A 43 -26.73 19.96 -9.47
CA ASN A 43 -26.08 18.68 -9.59
C ASN A 43 -26.00 17.98 -8.22
N ASN A 44 -26.13 16.65 -8.20
CA ASN A 44 -26.10 15.86 -6.99
C ASN A 44 -24.96 14.86 -6.98
N LEU A 45 -24.31 14.73 -5.84
CA LEU A 45 -23.32 13.69 -5.55
C LEU A 45 -23.90 12.75 -4.50
N TYR A 46 -23.71 11.45 -4.75
CA TYR A 46 -24.11 10.40 -3.81
C TYR A 46 -22.91 9.51 -3.52
N GLY A 47 -22.81 8.99 -2.29
CA GLY A 47 -21.83 8.02 -1.88
C GLY A 47 -22.43 6.62 -1.75
N PHE A 48 -21.82 5.61 -2.35
CA PHE A 48 -22.21 4.21 -2.15
C PHE A 48 -21.66 3.69 -0.82
N LEU A 49 -22.53 3.22 0.05
CA LEU A 49 -22.16 2.73 1.38
C LEU A 49 -21.45 1.37 1.31
N GLY A 50 -20.31 1.26 1.97
CA GLY A 50 -19.56 0.01 2.06
C GLY A 50 -18.85 -0.40 0.76
N GLY A 51 -18.56 0.57 -0.12
CA GLY A 51 -17.80 0.35 -1.35
C GLY A 51 -18.63 -0.30 -2.47
N PRO A 52 -18.01 -1.19 -3.30
CA PRO A 52 -18.69 -1.76 -4.48
C PRO A 52 -19.95 -2.57 -4.16
N SER A 53 -20.08 -3.15 -2.97
CA SER A 53 -21.32 -3.81 -2.56
C SER A 53 -22.50 -2.86 -2.54
N GLY A 54 -22.28 -1.61 -2.13
CA GLY A 54 -23.31 -0.56 -2.16
C GLY A 54 -23.81 -0.24 -3.56
N ILE A 55 -22.97 -0.40 -4.58
CA ILE A 55 -23.38 -0.24 -6.00
C ILE A 55 -24.38 -1.32 -6.38
N ILE A 56 -24.10 -2.58 -6.02
CA ILE A 56 -24.94 -3.74 -6.34
C ILE A 56 -26.26 -3.69 -5.56
N GLU A 57 -26.18 -3.34 -4.27
CA GLU A 57 -27.32 -3.38 -3.35
C GLU A 57 -28.15 -2.09 -3.38
N GLY A 58 -27.68 -1.04 -4.05
CA GLY A 58 -28.34 0.26 -4.10
C GLY A 58 -28.38 0.99 -2.76
N LYS A 59 -27.38 0.75 -1.89
CA LYS A 59 -27.21 1.44 -0.61
C LYS A 59 -26.37 2.69 -0.78
N TYR A 60 -26.93 3.86 -0.41
CA TYR A 60 -26.25 5.14 -0.64
C TYR A 60 -26.71 6.23 0.32
N VAL A 61 -25.93 7.29 0.36
CA VAL A 61 -26.24 8.57 1.01
C VAL A 61 -26.11 9.70 -0.02
N GLU A 62 -26.95 10.72 0.09
CA GLU A 62 -26.81 11.96 -0.68
C GLU A 62 -25.96 12.94 0.11
N PHE A 63 -24.99 13.57 -0.56
CA PHE A 63 -24.11 14.55 0.05
C PHE A 63 -24.70 15.96 -0.06
N ASN A 64 -24.53 16.73 1.01
CA ASN A 64 -24.79 18.15 1.07
C ASN A 64 -23.60 18.88 1.73
N ASP A 65 -23.63 20.22 1.71
CA ASP A 65 -22.53 21.03 2.23
C ASP A 65 -22.20 20.73 3.70
N GLU A 66 -23.23 20.61 4.55
CA GLU A 66 -23.06 20.32 5.97
C GLU A 66 -22.34 18.99 6.18
N PHE A 67 -22.83 17.93 5.52
CA PHE A 67 -22.26 16.60 5.62
C PHE A 67 -20.82 16.53 5.11
N ILE A 68 -20.52 17.13 3.95
CA ILE A 68 -19.16 17.13 3.38
C ILE A 68 -18.17 17.92 4.26
N ASN A 69 -18.63 19.05 4.84
CA ASN A 69 -17.75 19.91 5.62
C ASN A 69 -17.22 19.23 6.90
N ASP A 70 -17.97 18.28 7.47
CA ASP A 70 -17.54 17.51 8.64
C ASP A 70 -16.36 16.58 8.33
N TYR A 71 -16.16 16.21 7.05
CA TYR A 71 -15.13 15.28 6.62
C TYR A 71 -13.95 15.92 5.89
N ARG A 72 -14.02 17.22 5.55
CA ARG A 72 -12.90 17.90 4.88
C ARG A 72 -11.63 17.83 5.73
N ASN A 73 -10.52 17.45 5.08
CA ASN A 73 -9.19 17.31 5.70
C ASN A 73 -9.15 16.32 6.88
N THR A 74 -10.05 15.34 6.90
CA THR A 74 -10.02 14.25 7.87
C THR A 74 -9.49 12.97 7.26
N GLY A 75 -8.98 12.07 8.09
CA GLY A 75 -8.45 10.78 7.65
C GLY A 75 -9.51 9.68 7.63
N GLY A 76 -9.18 8.60 6.94
CA GLY A 76 -10.05 7.42 6.87
C GLY A 76 -10.99 7.38 5.67
N PHE A 77 -11.95 6.46 5.71
CA PHE A 77 -12.99 6.26 4.69
C PHE A 77 -14.37 6.14 5.31
N ASP A 78 -14.53 6.64 6.53
CA ASP A 78 -15.75 6.51 7.34
C ASP A 78 -16.92 7.36 6.84
N ILE A 79 -16.68 8.32 5.96
CA ILE A 79 -17.75 9.12 5.31
C ILE A 79 -18.83 8.23 4.66
N ILE A 80 -18.42 7.15 3.98
CA ILE A 80 -19.32 6.15 3.35
C ILE A 80 -18.88 4.70 3.61
N GLY A 81 -17.80 4.52 4.35
CA GLY A 81 -17.16 3.22 4.51
C GLY A 81 -16.50 2.72 3.23
N SER A 82 -15.82 1.60 3.30
CA SER A 82 -15.19 0.96 2.13
C SER A 82 -15.42 -0.54 2.14
N GLY A 83 -15.28 -1.18 0.98
CA GLY A 83 -15.43 -2.63 0.83
C GLY A 83 -14.45 -3.20 -0.19
N ARG A 84 -14.32 -4.55 -0.17
CA ARG A 84 -13.45 -5.30 -1.07
C ARG A 84 -14.22 -6.19 -2.06
N THR A 85 -15.54 -5.99 -2.16
CA THR A 85 -16.38 -6.70 -3.13
C THR A 85 -15.88 -6.38 -4.54
N LYS A 86 -15.70 -7.40 -5.36
CA LYS A 86 -15.34 -7.26 -6.77
C LYS A 86 -16.59 -7.39 -7.64
N LEU A 87 -16.65 -6.61 -8.69
CA LEU A 87 -17.61 -6.74 -9.76
C LEU A 87 -16.97 -7.62 -10.84
N GLU A 88 -17.34 -8.88 -10.92
CA GLU A 88 -16.72 -9.89 -11.80
C GLU A 88 -17.73 -10.65 -12.65
N THR A 89 -19.02 -10.65 -12.28
CA THR A 89 -20.04 -11.42 -12.99
C THR A 89 -21.00 -10.50 -13.75
N GLU A 90 -21.59 -11.06 -14.80
CA GLU A 90 -22.60 -10.37 -15.61
C GLU A 90 -23.78 -9.87 -14.77
N GLU A 91 -24.23 -10.68 -13.82
CA GLU A 91 -25.34 -10.34 -12.92
C GLU A 91 -24.99 -9.14 -12.03
N GLN A 92 -23.73 -9.03 -11.58
CA GLN A 92 -23.28 -7.90 -10.77
C GLN A 92 -23.23 -6.61 -11.59
N PHE A 93 -22.72 -6.66 -12.83
CA PHE A 93 -22.73 -5.51 -13.74
C PHE A 93 -24.14 -5.06 -14.07
N GLN A 94 -25.03 -6.02 -14.35
CA GLN A 94 -26.45 -5.75 -14.62
C GLN A 94 -27.12 -5.07 -13.42
N SER A 95 -26.91 -5.58 -12.20
CA SER A 95 -27.45 -5.00 -10.96
C SER A 95 -26.93 -3.58 -10.74
N ALA A 96 -25.63 -3.35 -10.96
CA ALA A 96 -25.02 -2.01 -10.90
C ALA A 96 -25.67 -1.03 -11.89
N TRP A 97 -25.92 -1.48 -13.11
CA TRP A 97 -26.60 -0.68 -14.14
C TRP A 97 -28.03 -0.33 -13.76
N GLU A 98 -28.82 -1.29 -13.27
CA GLU A 98 -30.19 -1.07 -12.83
C GLU A 98 -30.29 -0.05 -11.70
N VAL A 99 -29.39 -0.13 -10.71
CA VAL A 99 -29.27 0.85 -9.63
C VAL A 99 -28.93 2.24 -10.19
N CYS A 100 -27.95 2.33 -11.07
CA CYS A 100 -27.58 3.60 -11.70
C CYS A 100 -28.73 4.18 -12.52
N LYS A 101 -29.43 3.37 -13.29
CA LYS A 101 -30.58 3.78 -14.09
C LYS A 101 -31.75 4.29 -13.22
N LYS A 102 -32.08 3.54 -12.17
CA LYS A 102 -33.15 3.92 -11.20
C LYS A 102 -32.89 5.30 -10.59
N LEU A 103 -31.63 5.66 -10.39
CA LEU A 103 -31.21 6.87 -9.70
C LEU A 103 -30.73 7.94 -10.67
N ASN A 104 -30.93 7.73 -11.99
CA ASN A 104 -30.53 8.63 -13.07
C ASN A 104 -29.05 9.05 -12.98
N ILE A 105 -28.17 8.11 -12.66
CA ILE A 105 -26.74 8.34 -12.53
C ILE A 105 -26.11 8.54 -13.91
N SER A 106 -25.31 9.60 -14.06
CA SER A 106 -24.57 9.91 -15.27
C SER A 106 -23.14 9.37 -15.25
N ALA A 107 -22.54 9.26 -14.06
CA ALA A 107 -21.19 8.79 -13.92
C ALA A 107 -20.96 8.14 -12.54
N VAL A 108 -19.98 7.22 -12.49
CA VAL A 108 -19.47 6.58 -11.26
C VAL A 108 -17.98 6.90 -11.13
N VAL A 109 -17.56 7.31 -9.94
CA VAL A 109 -16.15 7.53 -9.61
C VAL A 109 -15.71 6.44 -8.62
N ILE A 110 -14.68 5.68 -8.99
CA ILE A 110 -14.11 4.61 -8.16
C ILE A 110 -12.81 5.11 -7.54
N ILE A 111 -12.80 5.27 -6.23
CA ILE A 111 -11.63 5.72 -5.47
C ILE A 111 -10.99 4.49 -4.83
N GLY A 112 -9.86 4.02 -5.39
CA GLY A 112 -9.29 2.77 -4.92
C GLY A 112 -7.92 2.42 -5.50
N GLY A 113 -7.38 1.26 -5.07
CA GLY A 113 -6.10 0.74 -5.51
C GLY A 113 -6.16 0.04 -6.88
N ASP A 114 -5.16 -0.82 -7.14
CA ASP A 114 -5.01 -1.60 -8.36
C ASP A 114 -6.24 -2.46 -8.69
N ASP A 115 -6.68 -3.31 -7.77
CA ASP A 115 -7.87 -4.15 -7.95
C ASP A 115 -9.15 -3.33 -8.21
N SER A 116 -9.30 -2.22 -7.49
CA SER A 116 -10.48 -1.35 -7.63
C SER A 116 -10.52 -0.64 -8.97
N ASN A 117 -9.38 -0.14 -9.43
CA ASN A 117 -9.27 0.51 -10.74
C ASN A 117 -9.29 -0.51 -11.89
N THR A 118 -8.88 -1.76 -11.66
CA THR A 118 -9.15 -2.88 -12.58
C THR A 118 -10.66 -3.09 -12.73
N ASN A 119 -11.41 -3.12 -11.62
CA ASN A 119 -12.87 -3.20 -11.67
C ASN A 119 -13.52 -1.98 -12.33
N ALA A 120 -12.98 -0.78 -12.12
CA ALA A 120 -13.44 0.43 -12.81
C ALA A 120 -13.30 0.30 -14.34
N ALA A 121 -12.20 -0.27 -14.83
CA ALA A 121 -12.00 -0.53 -16.24
C ALA A 121 -13.02 -1.52 -16.82
N LEU A 122 -13.23 -2.65 -16.13
CA LEU A 122 -14.20 -3.66 -16.54
C LEU A 122 -15.63 -3.11 -16.53
N LEU A 123 -16.00 -2.33 -15.51
CA LEU A 123 -17.31 -1.67 -15.45
C LEU A 123 -17.51 -0.66 -16.58
N ALA A 124 -16.46 0.13 -16.87
CA ALA A 124 -16.49 1.09 -17.98
C ALA A 124 -16.69 0.38 -19.33
N GLU A 125 -15.95 -0.69 -19.58
CA GLU A 125 -16.06 -1.50 -20.79
C GLU A 125 -17.47 -2.10 -20.94
N TRP A 126 -18.00 -2.66 -19.84
CA TRP A 126 -19.35 -3.22 -19.84
C TRP A 126 -20.43 -2.16 -20.14
N PHE A 127 -20.34 -0.99 -19.50
CA PHE A 127 -21.28 0.11 -19.76
C PHE A 127 -21.23 0.62 -21.20
N VAL A 128 -20.03 0.70 -21.78
CA VAL A 128 -19.87 1.08 -23.19
C VAL A 128 -20.46 0.01 -24.11
N ALA A 129 -20.18 -1.26 -23.89
CA ALA A 129 -20.67 -2.37 -24.69
C ALA A 129 -22.21 -2.47 -24.69
N HIS A 130 -22.85 -2.10 -23.58
CA HIS A 130 -24.32 -2.15 -23.42
C HIS A 130 -25.01 -0.81 -23.67
N ASN A 131 -24.29 0.21 -24.16
CA ASN A 131 -24.82 1.55 -24.40
C ASN A 131 -25.52 2.13 -23.15
N ALA A 132 -24.98 1.87 -21.97
CA ALA A 132 -25.58 2.26 -20.68
C ALA A 132 -25.64 3.78 -20.49
N GLY A 133 -24.82 4.56 -21.20
CA GLY A 133 -24.73 6.02 -21.09
C GLY A 133 -24.13 6.52 -19.77
N ILE A 134 -23.45 5.66 -19.03
CA ILE A 134 -22.83 5.95 -17.73
C ILE A 134 -21.32 5.96 -17.89
N GLN A 135 -20.68 7.02 -17.41
CA GLN A 135 -19.22 7.14 -17.44
C GLN A 135 -18.61 6.53 -16.16
N VAL A 136 -17.38 6.02 -16.26
CA VAL A 136 -16.64 5.49 -15.11
C VAL A 136 -15.25 6.12 -15.09
N ILE A 137 -14.89 6.74 -13.97
CA ILE A 137 -13.58 7.36 -13.74
C ILE A 137 -12.98 6.75 -12.47
N GLY A 138 -11.68 6.43 -12.53
CA GLY A 138 -10.91 5.96 -11.38
C GLY A 138 -10.11 7.09 -10.72
N CYS A 139 -9.78 6.92 -9.43
CA CYS A 139 -8.82 7.75 -8.72
C CYS A 139 -7.75 6.85 -8.06
N PRO A 140 -6.44 7.17 -8.20
CA PRO A 140 -5.35 6.30 -7.78
C PRO A 140 -5.12 6.38 -6.27
N LYS A 141 -5.52 5.35 -5.53
CA LYS A 141 -5.38 5.25 -4.09
C LYS A 141 -4.52 4.05 -3.71
N THR A 142 -3.41 4.27 -3.05
CA THR A 142 -2.73 3.26 -2.23
C THR A 142 -1.68 3.92 -1.34
N ILE A 143 -1.56 3.50 -0.10
CA ILE A 143 -0.44 3.91 0.75
C ILE A 143 0.86 3.16 0.39
N ASP A 144 0.77 2.07 -0.37
CA ASP A 144 1.92 1.20 -0.69
C ASP A 144 2.84 1.80 -1.76
N GLY A 145 2.39 2.84 -2.48
CA GLY A 145 3.18 3.49 -3.53
C GLY A 145 3.33 2.67 -4.81
N ASP A 146 2.63 1.55 -4.92
CA ASP A 146 2.77 0.58 -6.03
C ASP A 146 1.84 0.86 -7.23
N LEU A 147 0.95 1.85 -7.14
CA LEU A 147 0.13 2.36 -8.25
C LEU A 147 0.78 3.62 -8.83
N LYS A 148 1.76 3.42 -9.70
CA LYS A 148 2.65 4.47 -10.16
C LYS A 148 3.12 4.19 -11.59
N ASN A 149 3.25 5.26 -12.41
CA ASN A 149 3.90 5.24 -13.72
C ASN A 149 4.27 6.69 -14.14
N GLU A 150 4.63 6.91 -15.41
CA GLU A 150 4.98 8.23 -15.91
C GLU A 150 3.86 9.28 -15.79
N GLN A 151 2.61 8.85 -15.74
CA GLN A 151 1.42 9.71 -15.67
C GLN A 151 0.84 9.81 -14.25
N ILE A 152 1.18 8.87 -13.39
CA ILE A 152 0.81 8.83 -11.97
C ILE A 152 2.12 8.84 -11.18
N GLU A 153 2.58 10.00 -10.80
CA GLU A 153 3.88 10.20 -10.12
C GLU A 153 3.86 9.61 -8.71
N ILE A 154 2.71 9.65 -8.05
CA ILE A 154 2.45 9.09 -6.72
C ILE A 154 0.96 8.75 -6.61
N SER A 155 0.60 7.71 -5.85
CA SER A 155 -0.78 7.46 -5.44
C SER A 155 -1.08 8.16 -4.13
N PHE A 156 -2.30 8.66 -3.95
CA PHE A 156 -2.63 9.40 -2.75
C PHE A 156 -2.65 8.52 -1.50
N GLY A 157 -2.32 9.14 -0.38
CA GLY A 157 -2.19 8.52 0.93
C GLY A 157 -0.77 8.02 1.24
N PHE A 158 0.10 7.87 0.23
CA PHE A 158 1.49 7.46 0.41
C PHE A 158 2.30 8.54 1.17
N ASP A 159 2.15 9.81 0.77
CA ASP A 159 2.85 10.93 1.42
C ASP A 159 2.54 11.01 2.92
N THR A 160 1.26 11.02 3.27
CA THR A 160 0.83 11.08 4.67
C THR A 160 1.26 9.86 5.47
N ALA A 161 1.06 8.65 4.91
CA ALA A 161 1.40 7.42 5.60
C ALA A 161 2.90 7.34 5.88
N THR A 162 3.74 7.65 4.91
CA THR A 162 5.20 7.61 5.07
C THR A 162 5.72 8.69 6.02
N LYS A 163 5.12 9.88 6.03
CA LYS A 163 5.43 10.93 7.01
C LYS A 163 5.04 10.51 8.44
N THR A 164 3.88 9.88 8.60
CA THR A 164 3.45 9.34 9.90
C THR A 164 4.44 8.29 10.41
N TYR A 165 4.86 7.36 9.55
CA TYR A 165 5.85 6.35 9.92
C TYR A 165 7.23 6.95 10.16
N GLY A 166 7.63 7.94 9.37
CA GLY A 166 8.89 8.67 9.57
C GLY A 166 8.96 9.37 10.92
N GLU A 167 7.86 10.02 11.34
CA GLU A 167 7.75 10.61 12.68
C GLU A 167 7.94 9.54 13.77
N LEU A 168 7.21 8.42 13.68
CA LEU A 168 7.24 7.35 14.68
C LEU A 168 8.64 6.71 14.75
N ILE A 169 9.27 6.43 13.61
CA ILE A 169 10.62 5.88 13.55
C ILE A 169 11.62 6.88 14.12
N GLY A 170 11.56 8.15 13.73
CA GLY A 170 12.43 9.19 14.26
C GLY A 170 12.33 9.35 15.78
N ASN A 171 11.14 9.22 16.36
CA ASN A 171 10.95 9.22 17.80
C ASN A 171 11.62 8.00 18.47
N ILE A 172 11.50 6.81 17.86
CA ILE A 172 12.18 5.59 18.34
C ILE A 172 13.71 5.72 18.22
N GLU A 173 14.21 6.28 17.12
CA GLU A 173 15.64 6.56 16.94
C GLU A 173 16.19 7.49 18.00
N ARG A 174 15.40 8.50 18.37
CA ARG A 174 15.74 9.42 19.48
C ARG A 174 15.83 8.70 20.81
N ASP A 175 14.88 7.83 21.10
CA ASP A 175 14.87 7.01 22.30
C ASP A 175 16.05 6.04 22.31
N ALA A 176 16.26 5.30 21.23
CA ALA A 176 17.36 4.35 21.10
C ALA A 176 18.73 5.01 21.30
N ASN A 177 18.93 6.18 20.72
CA ASN A 177 20.17 6.97 20.86
C ASN A 177 20.34 7.53 22.28
N SER A 178 19.26 7.82 22.97
CA SER A 178 19.28 8.30 24.36
C SER A 178 19.54 7.17 25.35
N ALA A 179 18.81 6.08 25.22
CA ALA A 179 18.87 4.92 26.13
C ALA A 179 20.07 4.01 25.86
N LYS A 180 20.52 3.90 24.61
CA LYS A 180 21.61 3.03 24.11
C LYS A 180 21.47 1.55 24.50
N LYS A 181 20.22 1.05 24.46
CA LYS A 181 19.90 -0.27 25.05
C LYS A 181 19.33 -1.28 24.10
N TYR A 182 18.45 -0.87 23.15
CA TYR A 182 17.59 -1.77 22.41
C TYR A 182 17.87 -1.72 20.91
N TRP A 183 17.74 -2.87 20.26
CA TRP A 183 17.52 -2.96 18.84
C TRP A 183 16.01 -2.94 18.59
N HIS A 184 15.54 -1.94 17.84
CA HIS A 184 14.16 -1.81 17.46
C HIS A 184 13.97 -2.41 16.06
N PHE A 185 13.11 -3.39 15.94
CA PHE A 185 12.72 -4.02 14.69
C PHE A 185 11.36 -3.49 14.30
N VAL A 186 11.33 -2.65 13.29
CA VAL A 186 10.13 -1.95 12.83
C VAL A 186 9.65 -2.60 11.55
N LYS A 187 8.60 -3.43 11.65
CA LYS A 187 7.85 -3.88 10.48
C LYS A 187 6.95 -2.75 10.03
N ILE A 188 6.98 -2.42 8.75
CA ILE A 188 6.22 -1.31 8.17
C ILE A 188 5.30 -1.82 7.07
N MET A 189 4.08 -1.28 7.01
CA MET A 189 3.08 -1.66 6.02
C MET A 189 3.60 -1.41 4.59
N GLY A 190 3.12 -2.21 3.65
CA GLY A 190 3.56 -2.26 2.25
C GLY A 190 3.84 -3.72 1.87
N ARG A 191 2.80 -4.40 1.33
CA ARG A 191 2.89 -5.84 1.08
C ARG A 191 3.57 -6.17 -0.23
N SER A 192 3.19 -5.47 -1.30
CA SER A 192 3.53 -5.85 -2.67
C SER A 192 4.83 -5.23 -3.17
N ALA A 193 5.30 -4.18 -2.52
CA ALA A 193 6.50 -3.43 -2.86
C ALA A 193 7.05 -2.73 -1.61
N SER A 194 8.33 -2.39 -1.62
CA SER A 194 9.03 -1.81 -0.48
C SER A 194 9.13 -0.28 -0.52
N HIS A 195 8.28 0.40 -1.30
CA HIS A 195 8.34 1.88 -1.42
C HIS A 195 8.19 2.58 -0.08
N VAL A 196 7.26 2.10 0.78
CA VAL A 196 7.04 2.67 2.12
C VAL A 196 8.27 2.51 3.00
N ALA A 197 8.90 1.33 3.00
CA ALA A 197 10.12 1.09 3.78
C ALA A 197 11.29 1.93 3.25
N LEU A 198 11.40 2.08 1.93
CA LEU A 198 12.44 2.89 1.30
C LEU A 198 12.27 4.39 1.61
N GLU A 199 11.05 4.91 1.50
CA GLU A 199 10.76 6.31 1.85
C GLU A 199 11.04 6.58 3.34
N ALA A 200 10.56 5.72 4.23
CA ALA A 200 10.81 5.85 5.67
C ALA A 200 12.31 5.82 5.99
N ALA A 201 13.08 4.96 5.30
CA ALA A 201 14.53 4.89 5.48
C ALA A 201 15.25 6.17 4.99
N LEU A 202 14.78 6.78 3.92
CA LEU A 202 15.33 8.04 3.41
C LEU A 202 15.00 9.22 4.33
N GLN A 203 13.84 9.17 5.00
CA GLN A 203 13.42 10.20 5.96
C GLN A 203 14.14 10.11 7.30
N THR A 204 14.59 8.91 7.73
CA THR A 204 15.05 8.66 9.10
C THR A 204 16.48 8.12 9.20
N GLN A 205 17.00 7.48 8.15
CA GLN A 205 18.36 6.91 8.06
C GLN A 205 18.65 5.82 9.13
N PRO A 206 17.82 4.77 9.26
CA PRO A 206 18.01 3.71 10.23
C PRO A 206 19.26 2.85 9.91
N ASN A 207 19.74 2.08 10.88
CA ASN A 207 20.95 1.28 10.73
C ASN A 207 20.81 0.12 9.75
N ILE A 208 19.62 -0.48 9.68
CA ILE A 208 19.31 -1.58 8.76
C ILE A 208 18.00 -1.25 8.04
N THR A 209 18.02 -1.36 6.72
CA THR A 209 16.80 -1.32 5.92
C THR A 209 16.82 -2.49 4.95
N LEU A 210 15.78 -3.32 5.01
CA LEU A 210 15.57 -4.39 4.06
C LEU A 210 14.64 -3.90 2.96
N ILE A 211 14.96 -4.26 1.70
CA ILE A 211 14.17 -3.97 0.51
C ILE A 211 13.85 -5.32 -0.13
N SER A 212 12.57 -5.64 -0.23
CA SER A 212 12.11 -6.96 -0.69
C SER A 212 12.56 -7.26 -2.11
N GLU A 213 12.52 -6.27 -3.00
CA GLU A 213 12.93 -6.38 -4.39
C GLU A 213 14.43 -6.68 -4.51
N GLU A 214 15.25 -6.12 -3.63
CA GLU A 214 16.69 -6.43 -3.57
C GLU A 214 16.92 -7.88 -3.12
N VAL A 215 16.17 -8.34 -2.12
CA VAL A 215 16.21 -9.73 -1.63
C VAL A 215 15.88 -10.71 -2.76
N GLU A 216 14.84 -10.44 -3.54
CA GLU A 216 14.44 -11.27 -4.67
C GLU A 216 15.50 -11.25 -5.80
N GLN A 217 15.95 -10.06 -6.21
CA GLN A 217 16.92 -9.92 -7.29
C GLN A 217 18.25 -10.61 -6.98
N LYS A 218 18.74 -10.43 -5.74
CA LYS A 218 19.98 -11.03 -5.26
C LYS A 218 19.79 -12.50 -4.81
N LYS A 219 18.55 -13.03 -4.87
CA LYS A 219 18.18 -14.37 -4.40
C LYS A 219 18.68 -14.64 -2.97
N MET A 220 18.52 -13.67 -2.10
CA MET A 220 18.98 -13.79 -0.72
C MET A 220 18.12 -14.79 0.04
N SER A 221 18.75 -15.84 0.58
CA SER A 221 18.07 -16.75 1.49
C SER A 221 17.80 -16.09 2.84
N LEU A 222 16.87 -16.63 3.61
CA LEU A 222 16.61 -16.18 4.98
C LEU A 222 17.91 -16.21 5.81
N SER A 223 18.73 -17.26 5.67
CA SER A 223 20.03 -17.34 6.32
C SER A 223 20.98 -16.20 5.90
N SER A 224 20.97 -15.80 4.62
CA SER A 224 21.79 -14.68 4.14
C SER A 224 21.35 -13.35 4.74
N ILE A 225 20.04 -13.12 4.87
CA ILE A 225 19.48 -11.95 5.53
C ILE A 225 19.89 -11.90 7.00
N ILE A 226 19.75 -13.02 7.71
CA ILE A 226 20.18 -13.15 9.11
C ILE A 226 21.67 -12.90 9.27
N ASN A 227 22.51 -13.40 8.33
CA ASN A 227 23.95 -13.16 8.37
C ASN A 227 24.26 -11.67 8.20
N TYR A 228 23.64 -11.00 7.24
CA TYR A 228 23.81 -9.57 7.00
C TYR A 228 23.44 -8.73 8.22
N MET A 229 22.25 -8.97 8.79
CA MET A 229 21.80 -8.23 9.97
C MET A 229 22.69 -8.51 11.21
N THR A 230 23.07 -9.77 11.42
CA THR A 230 23.92 -10.16 12.54
C THR A 230 25.32 -9.55 12.43
N ASP A 231 25.90 -9.47 11.23
CA ASP A 231 27.19 -8.82 11.00
C ASP A 231 27.18 -7.35 11.44
N ILE A 232 26.17 -6.58 11.05
CA ILE A 232 26.02 -5.20 11.48
C ILE A 232 25.88 -5.11 13.02
N ILE A 233 25.08 -5.99 13.63
CA ILE A 233 24.89 -6.00 15.09
C ILE A 233 26.20 -6.27 15.81
N VAL A 234 27.00 -7.25 15.33
CA VAL A 234 28.31 -7.60 15.91
C VAL A 234 29.30 -6.43 15.78
N ARG A 235 29.48 -5.90 14.57
CA ARG A 235 30.38 -4.77 14.33
C ARG A 235 30.01 -3.53 15.13
N ARG A 236 28.72 -3.23 15.26
CA ARG A 236 28.26 -2.13 16.13
C ARG A 236 28.57 -2.39 17.59
N SER A 237 28.36 -3.62 18.05
CA SER A 237 28.67 -4.02 19.42
C SER A 237 30.16 -3.91 19.75
N GLU A 238 31.05 -4.26 18.81
CA GLU A 238 32.51 -4.08 18.93
C GLU A 238 32.88 -2.61 19.15
N ASN A 239 32.09 -1.69 18.60
CA ASN A 239 32.20 -0.24 18.80
C ASN A 239 31.40 0.28 20.02
N GLY A 240 30.96 -0.60 20.91
CA GLY A 240 30.21 -0.26 22.13
C GLY A 240 28.74 0.13 21.89
N LYS A 241 28.23 -0.06 20.67
CA LYS A 241 26.85 0.29 20.27
C LYS A 241 25.96 -0.96 20.26
N ASN A 242 25.32 -1.25 21.41
CA ASN A 242 24.39 -2.38 21.54
C ASN A 242 22.91 -1.99 21.27
N PHE A 243 22.70 -1.05 20.39
CA PHE A 243 21.38 -0.53 20.01
C PHE A 243 21.36 -0.22 18.52
N GLY A 244 20.17 -0.08 17.96
CA GLY A 244 19.97 0.29 16.58
C GLY A 244 18.53 0.13 16.12
N ILE A 245 18.28 0.50 14.88
CA ILE A 245 16.96 0.44 14.24
C ILE A 245 17.06 -0.40 12.96
N ALA A 246 16.13 -1.35 12.82
CA ALA A 246 15.96 -2.15 11.62
C ALA A 246 14.55 -1.93 11.05
N VAL A 247 14.45 -1.43 9.81
CA VAL A 247 13.19 -1.26 9.08
C VAL A 247 13.00 -2.45 8.14
N ILE A 248 11.83 -3.08 8.24
CA ILE A 248 11.49 -4.34 7.59
C ILE A 248 10.17 -4.18 6.84
N PRO A 249 10.13 -4.36 5.50
CA PRO A 249 8.87 -4.32 4.77
C PRO A 249 7.98 -5.50 5.14
N GLU A 250 6.68 -5.26 5.27
CA GLU A 250 5.67 -6.26 5.63
C GLU A 250 5.71 -7.48 4.70
N GLY A 251 5.90 -7.24 3.40
CA GLY A 251 5.91 -8.28 2.37
C GLY A 251 7.18 -9.10 2.26
N LEU A 252 8.24 -8.83 3.03
CA LEU A 252 9.56 -9.43 2.88
C LEU A 252 9.53 -10.95 2.71
N ILE A 253 8.67 -11.64 3.47
CA ILE A 253 8.58 -13.10 3.49
C ILE A 253 8.19 -13.70 2.12
N GLU A 254 7.45 -12.95 1.30
CA GLU A 254 7.03 -13.36 -0.05
C GLU A 254 8.15 -13.18 -1.10
N PHE A 255 9.22 -12.50 -0.75
CA PHE A 255 10.37 -12.23 -1.64
C PHE A 255 11.60 -13.09 -1.32
N VAL A 256 11.62 -13.79 -0.18
CA VAL A 256 12.66 -14.76 0.15
C VAL A 256 12.38 -16.05 -0.62
N PRO A 257 13.28 -16.51 -1.53
CA PRO A 257 12.96 -17.55 -2.49
C PRO A 257 12.42 -18.86 -1.89
N GLU A 258 13.08 -19.38 -0.85
CA GLU A 258 12.65 -20.61 -0.19
C GLU A 258 11.31 -20.46 0.54
N LEU A 259 11.04 -19.29 1.14
CA LEU A 259 9.76 -19.03 1.82
C LEU A 259 8.63 -18.83 0.81
N LYS A 260 8.89 -18.11 -0.29
CA LYS A 260 7.97 -17.93 -1.41
C LYS A 260 7.52 -19.27 -1.97
N THR A 261 8.46 -20.17 -2.25
CA THR A 261 8.17 -21.50 -2.77
C THR A 261 7.39 -22.36 -1.76
N MET A 262 7.77 -22.30 -0.50
CA MET A 262 7.09 -23.02 0.58
C MET A 262 5.66 -22.50 0.77
N ILE A 263 5.43 -21.18 0.81
CA ILE A 263 4.10 -20.57 0.93
C ILE A 263 3.23 -20.92 -0.27
N ALA A 264 3.76 -20.90 -1.48
CA ALA A 264 3.03 -21.32 -2.69
C ALA A 264 2.58 -22.79 -2.58
N ASN A 265 3.48 -23.69 -2.20
CA ASN A 265 3.14 -25.10 -1.99
C ASN A 265 2.12 -25.28 -0.85
N LEU A 266 2.22 -24.49 0.21
CA LEU A 266 1.24 -24.49 1.31
C LEU A 266 -0.15 -24.06 0.80
N ASN A 267 -0.24 -23.01 -0.01
CA ASN A 267 -1.50 -22.55 -0.61
C ASN A 267 -2.14 -23.63 -1.51
N ASP A 268 -1.32 -24.40 -2.24
CA ASP A 268 -1.81 -25.46 -3.12
C ASP A 268 -2.41 -26.66 -2.34
N ILE A 269 -1.80 -27.03 -1.21
CA ILE A 269 -2.25 -28.22 -0.44
C ILE A 269 -3.40 -27.91 0.53
N MET A 270 -3.50 -26.68 1.02
CA MET A 270 -4.47 -26.31 2.05
C MET A 270 -5.93 -26.58 1.69
N PRO A 271 -6.43 -26.30 0.47
CA PRO A 271 -7.83 -26.57 0.13
C PRO A 271 -8.22 -28.06 0.23
N SER A 272 -7.26 -28.96 0.10
CA SER A 272 -7.46 -30.39 0.29
C SER A 272 -7.38 -30.80 1.77
N LEU A 273 -6.45 -30.22 2.51
CA LEU A 273 -6.29 -30.49 3.94
C LEU A 273 -7.47 -29.99 4.78
N GLU A 274 -8.02 -28.84 4.46
CA GLU A 274 -9.21 -28.29 5.16
C GLU A 274 -10.47 -29.15 5.01
N LYS A 275 -10.54 -29.99 3.97
CA LYS A 275 -11.60 -30.98 3.79
C LYS A 275 -11.36 -32.27 4.58
N ASP A 276 -10.15 -32.50 5.07
CA ASP A 276 -9.80 -33.66 5.89
C ASP A 276 -10.24 -33.41 7.33
N SER A 277 -11.06 -34.32 7.88
CA SER A 277 -11.55 -34.24 9.26
C SER A 277 -10.43 -34.29 10.31
N LYS A 278 -9.31 -34.96 10.02
CA LYS A 278 -8.14 -35.01 10.92
C LYS A 278 -7.45 -33.65 11.03
N TYR A 279 -7.38 -32.92 9.93
CA TYR A 279 -6.83 -31.58 9.93
C TYR A 279 -7.81 -30.58 10.57
N SER A 280 -9.08 -30.57 10.13
CA SER A 280 -10.07 -29.59 10.58
C SER A 280 -10.33 -29.66 12.10
N ASN A 281 -10.33 -30.86 12.68
CA ASN A 281 -10.57 -31.08 14.13
C ASN A 281 -9.28 -31.21 14.94
N GLY A 282 -8.10 -31.15 14.31
CA GLY A 282 -6.81 -31.31 14.97
C GLY A 282 -6.40 -30.09 15.78
N THR A 283 -5.59 -30.34 16.81
CA THR A 283 -4.85 -29.31 17.54
C THR A 283 -3.81 -28.64 16.62
N ASP A 284 -3.31 -27.47 16.98
CA ASP A 284 -2.27 -26.79 16.20
C ASP A 284 -1.02 -27.65 15.99
N ALA A 285 -0.62 -28.43 17.00
CA ALA A 285 0.51 -29.35 16.89
C ALA A 285 0.24 -30.48 15.87
N GLU A 286 -0.97 -31.04 15.84
CA GLU A 286 -1.38 -32.05 14.87
C GLU A 286 -1.46 -31.45 13.46
N LYS A 287 -2.01 -30.26 13.30
CA LYS A 287 -2.06 -29.52 12.04
C LYS A 287 -0.67 -29.27 11.49
N ILE A 288 0.26 -28.78 12.33
CA ILE A 288 1.67 -28.56 11.96
C ILE A 288 2.28 -29.88 11.46
N SER A 289 2.09 -30.99 12.19
CA SER A 289 2.62 -32.29 11.78
C SER A 289 2.05 -32.80 10.46
N ILE A 290 0.75 -32.59 10.22
CA ILE A 290 0.09 -32.96 8.96
C ILE A 290 0.71 -32.16 7.80
N ILE A 291 0.90 -30.84 7.96
CA ILE A 291 1.50 -29.97 6.96
C ILE A 291 2.93 -30.39 6.68
N GLU A 292 3.74 -30.62 7.70
CA GLU A 292 5.14 -31.08 7.54
C GLU A 292 5.25 -32.34 6.70
N ASN A 293 4.27 -33.22 6.78
CA ASN A 293 4.23 -34.48 6.00
C ASN A 293 3.58 -34.31 4.61
N SER A 294 2.82 -33.24 4.37
CA SER A 294 2.12 -33.00 3.12
C SER A 294 2.88 -32.10 2.15
N LEU A 295 3.82 -31.29 2.66
CA LEU A 295 4.71 -30.47 1.86
C LEU A 295 5.74 -31.33 1.13
N SER A 296 6.28 -30.83 0.01
CA SER A 296 7.45 -31.43 -0.64
C SER A 296 8.63 -31.52 0.33
N SER A 297 9.54 -32.47 0.12
CA SER A 297 10.69 -32.69 1.03
C SER A 297 11.49 -31.40 1.30
N GLU A 298 11.73 -30.60 0.27
CA GLU A 298 12.44 -29.32 0.37
C GLU A 298 11.65 -28.30 1.20
N ASN A 299 10.38 -28.08 0.85
CA ASN A 299 9.50 -27.13 1.56
C ASN A 299 9.22 -27.58 3.00
N SER A 300 9.12 -28.87 3.27
CA SER A 300 9.01 -29.42 4.62
C SER A 300 10.23 -29.09 5.47
N SER A 301 11.43 -29.14 4.89
CA SER A 301 12.66 -28.75 5.59
C SER A 301 12.66 -27.25 5.93
N VAL A 302 12.25 -26.41 5.01
CA VAL A 302 12.09 -24.96 5.26
C VAL A 302 11.06 -24.71 6.34
N PHE A 303 9.87 -25.31 6.27
CA PHE A 303 8.81 -25.15 7.24
C PHE A 303 9.25 -25.60 8.64
N LYS A 304 9.98 -26.74 8.74
CA LYS A 304 10.53 -27.26 10.01
C LYS A 304 11.52 -26.31 10.66
N SER A 305 12.28 -25.57 9.89
CA SER A 305 13.27 -24.60 10.39
C SER A 305 12.66 -23.32 10.98
N LEU A 306 11.37 -23.07 10.72
CA LEU A 306 10.70 -21.88 11.23
C LEU A 306 10.36 -21.99 12.73
N PRO A 307 10.40 -20.89 13.48
CA PRO A 307 9.92 -20.85 14.87
C PRO A 307 8.44 -21.26 14.98
N SER A 308 8.07 -21.87 16.11
CA SER A 308 6.69 -22.35 16.32
C SER A 308 5.63 -21.27 16.17
N LEU A 309 5.92 -20.05 16.60
CA LEU A 309 5.05 -18.88 16.40
C LEU A 309 4.72 -18.65 14.94
N ILE A 310 5.72 -18.66 14.08
CA ILE A 310 5.54 -18.43 12.63
C ILE A 310 4.79 -19.59 11.99
N LYS A 311 5.09 -20.83 12.37
CA LYS A 311 4.33 -22.00 11.92
C LYS A 311 2.83 -21.85 12.23
N SER A 312 2.49 -21.47 13.48
CA SER A 312 1.10 -21.23 13.86
C SER A 312 0.45 -20.09 13.05
N GLN A 313 1.18 -19.02 12.77
CA GLN A 313 0.68 -17.91 11.97
C GLN A 313 0.42 -18.29 10.49
N LEU A 314 1.23 -19.19 9.94
CA LEU A 314 0.99 -19.76 8.61
C LEU A 314 -0.28 -20.61 8.52
N LEU A 315 -0.83 -21.07 9.66
CA LEU A 315 -2.07 -21.84 9.77
C LEU A 315 -3.32 -20.98 10.01
N MET A 316 -3.16 -19.68 10.25
CA MET A 316 -4.29 -18.77 10.49
C MET A 316 -5.21 -18.68 9.27
N ASP A 317 -6.36 -18.02 9.45
CA ASP A 317 -7.36 -17.78 8.43
C ASP A 317 -6.74 -17.29 7.12
N ARG A 318 -7.26 -17.81 6.03
CA ARG A 318 -6.85 -17.42 4.69
C ARG A 318 -7.45 -16.07 4.30
N ASP A 319 -6.83 -15.43 3.32
CA ASP A 319 -7.43 -14.29 2.67
C ASP A 319 -8.68 -14.72 1.85
N PRO A 320 -9.51 -13.80 1.36
CA PRO A 320 -10.67 -14.15 0.53
C PRO A 320 -10.34 -14.94 -0.74
N HIS A 321 -9.06 -15.02 -1.12
CA HIS A 321 -8.58 -15.78 -2.27
C HIS A 321 -8.00 -17.16 -1.88
N GLY A 322 -8.06 -17.53 -0.60
CA GLY A 322 -7.55 -18.80 -0.09
C GLY A 322 -6.05 -18.83 0.18
N ASN A 323 -5.34 -17.70 0.11
CA ASN A 323 -3.91 -17.61 0.34
C ASN A 323 -3.56 -17.32 1.80
N VAL A 324 -2.33 -17.63 2.21
CA VAL A 324 -1.77 -17.22 3.48
C VAL A 324 -1.89 -15.70 3.66
N GLN A 325 -2.40 -15.24 4.79
CA GLN A 325 -2.46 -13.81 5.10
C GLN A 325 -1.09 -13.32 5.59
N VAL A 326 -0.20 -13.00 4.64
CA VAL A 326 1.19 -12.61 4.91
C VAL A 326 1.30 -11.41 5.87
N SER A 327 0.37 -10.46 5.81
CA SER A 327 0.31 -9.32 6.72
C SER A 327 0.19 -9.69 8.20
N LYS A 328 -0.37 -10.85 8.50
CA LYS A 328 -0.48 -11.36 9.89
C LYS A 328 0.78 -12.05 10.39
N ILE A 329 1.75 -12.31 9.52
CA ILE A 329 3.00 -12.96 9.92
C ILE A 329 3.92 -11.91 10.56
N GLU A 330 4.35 -12.20 11.77
CA GLU A 330 5.27 -11.35 12.54
C GLU A 330 6.71 -11.56 12.04
N THR A 331 6.99 -11.14 10.81
CA THR A 331 8.29 -11.29 10.14
C THR A 331 9.44 -10.70 10.97
N GLU A 332 9.19 -9.59 11.66
CA GLU A 332 10.14 -8.95 12.57
C GLU A 332 10.53 -9.88 13.74
N LYS A 333 9.58 -10.64 14.28
CA LYS A 333 9.84 -11.62 15.35
C LYS A 333 10.56 -12.86 14.84
N LEU A 334 10.27 -13.29 13.60
CA LEU A 334 11.05 -14.34 12.93
C LEU A 334 12.53 -13.96 12.87
N LEU A 335 12.83 -12.76 12.34
CA LEU A 335 14.21 -12.28 12.22
C LEU A 335 14.89 -12.14 13.60
N ILE A 336 14.20 -11.58 14.60
CA ILE A 336 14.70 -11.46 15.97
C ILE A 336 15.10 -12.83 16.51
N SER A 337 14.20 -13.81 16.47
CA SER A 337 14.45 -15.15 17.00
C SER A 337 15.67 -15.84 16.37
N MET A 338 15.79 -15.74 15.05
CA MET A 338 16.92 -16.33 14.32
C MET A 338 18.24 -15.60 14.60
N ILE A 339 18.22 -14.27 14.74
CA ILE A 339 19.40 -13.48 15.12
C ILE A 339 19.83 -13.82 16.56
N GLU A 340 18.91 -13.95 17.48
CA GLU A 340 19.19 -14.35 18.87
C GLU A 340 19.89 -15.72 18.93
N GLU A 341 19.39 -16.71 18.20
CA GLU A 341 20.00 -18.04 18.12
C GLU A 341 21.43 -17.94 17.55
N LYS A 342 21.61 -17.19 16.47
CA LYS A 342 22.92 -17.00 15.86
C LYS A 342 23.91 -16.29 16.76
N LEU A 343 23.50 -15.20 17.43
CA LEU A 343 24.34 -14.47 18.38
C LEU A 343 24.70 -15.35 19.61
N ALA A 344 23.78 -16.21 20.05
CA ALA A 344 24.08 -17.20 21.10
C ALA A 344 25.18 -18.20 20.67
N GLY A 345 25.16 -18.65 19.39
CA GLY A 345 26.22 -19.45 18.80
C GLY A 345 27.56 -18.70 18.76
N LEU A 346 27.57 -17.49 18.22
CA LEU A 346 28.77 -16.65 18.16
C LEU A 346 29.35 -16.33 19.56
N LYS A 347 28.50 -16.19 20.56
CA LYS A 347 28.93 -16.00 21.96
C LYS A 347 29.65 -17.22 22.51
N LYS A 348 29.16 -18.45 22.23
CA LYS A 348 29.84 -19.70 22.61
C LYS A 348 31.21 -19.86 21.94
N GLU A 349 31.33 -19.34 20.68
CA GLU A 349 32.59 -19.35 19.95
C GLU A 349 33.56 -18.21 20.33
N GLY A 350 33.16 -17.34 21.27
CA GLY A 350 33.94 -16.16 21.65
C GLY A 350 34.01 -15.03 20.65
N LYS A 351 33.16 -15.07 19.61
CA LYS A 351 33.11 -14.08 18.52
C LYS A 351 32.13 -12.93 18.77
N TYR A 352 31.34 -12.99 19.83
CA TYR A 352 30.39 -11.96 20.24
C TYR A 352 30.36 -11.83 21.74
N SER A 353 30.54 -10.65 22.27
CA SER A 353 30.50 -10.36 23.73
C SER A 353 29.45 -9.31 24.09
N GLY A 354 28.72 -8.79 23.11
CA GLY A 354 27.76 -7.73 23.27
C GLY A 354 26.48 -8.12 24.00
N LYS A 355 25.59 -7.15 24.14
CA LYS A 355 24.22 -7.34 24.61
C LYS A 355 23.26 -7.15 23.45
N PHE A 356 22.32 -8.04 23.31
CA PHE A 356 21.25 -7.95 22.33
C PHE A 356 19.91 -8.03 23.06
N SER A 357 19.20 -6.91 23.08
CA SER A 357 17.86 -6.80 23.62
C SER A 357 17.00 -6.09 22.59
N THR A 358 15.81 -6.56 22.36
CA THR A 358 14.98 -6.14 21.23
C THR A 358 13.65 -5.54 21.65
N GLN A 359 13.13 -4.67 20.79
CA GLN A 359 11.74 -4.21 20.78
C GLN A 359 11.20 -4.40 19.36
N SER A 360 10.00 -4.98 19.23
CA SER A 360 9.34 -5.14 17.95
C SER A 360 8.18 -4.13 17.82
N HIS A 361 8.04 -3.58 16.63
CA HIS A 361 6.98 -2.62 16.28
C HIS A 361 6.36 -3.01 14.95
N PHE A 362 5.06 -2.75 14.80
CA PHE A 362 4.39 -2.79 13.52
C PHE A 362 3.69 -1.46 13.28
N PHE A 363 4.11 -0.75 12.23
CA PHE A 363 3.48 0.49 11.80
C PHE A 363 2.67 0.26 10.54
N GLY A 364 1.38 0.52 10.62
CA GLY A 364 0.46 0.22 9.54
C GLY A 364 -0.82 1.05 9.63
N TYR A 365 -1.71 0.69 10.52
CA TYR A 365 -3.03 1.31 10.61
C TYR A 365 -2.99 2.78 11.01
N GLU A 366 -1.97 3.22 11.75
CA GLU A 366 -1.75 4.60 12.17
C GLU A 366 -1.63 5.54 10.95
N GLY A 367 -0.87 5.12 9.92
CA GLY A 367 -0.68 5.90 8.70
C GLY A 367 -1.89 5.84 7.76
N ARG A 368 -2.68 4.76 7.79
CA ARG A 368 -3.83 4.57 6.88
C ARG A 368 -4.99 5.52 7.13
N CYS A 369 -5.14 6.02 8.33
CA CYS A 369 -6.26 6.86 8.76
C CYS A 369 -5.79 8.15 9.44
N ALA A 370 -4.52 8.53 9.27
CA ALA A 370 -4.03 9.82 9.70
C ALA A 370 -4.75 10.97 8.97
N PHE A 371 -4.79 12.15 9.59
CA PHE A 371 -5.18 13.35 8.85
C PHE A 371 -4.25 13.54 7.67
N PRO A 372 -4.77 13.87 6.47
CA PRO A 372 -3.93 14.05 5.30
C PRO A 372 -2.92 15.20 5.53
N SER A 373 -1.68 14.98 5.11
CA SER A 373 -0.71 16.08 4.99
C SER A 373 -1.25 17.16 4.05
N ASN A 374 -0.71 18.37 4.08
CA ASN A 374 -1.15 19.41 3.16
C ASN A 374 -0.98 18.97 1.71
N PHE A 375 0.12 18.25 1.40
CA PHE A 375 0.31 17.67 0.08
C PHE A 375 -0.84 16.71 -0.31
N ASP A 376 -1.14 15.70 0.51
CA ASP A 376 -2.23 14.76 0.19
C ASP A 376 -3.61 15.44 0.21
N ALA A 377 -3.81 16.44 1.07
CA ALA A 377 -5.07 17.20 1.12
C ALA A 377 -5.34 17.91 -0.21
N ASP A 378 -4.35 18.64 -0.75
CA ASP A 378 -4.45 19.35 -2.01
C ASP A 378 -4.45 18.41 -3.21
N TYR A 379 -3.62 17.37 -3.17
CA TYR A 379 -3.54 16.36 -4.24
C TYR A 379 -4.85 15.60 -4.38
N CYS A 380 -5.43 15.13 -3.28
CA CYS A 380 -6.71 14.42 -3.29
C CYS A 380 -7.87 15.32 -3.74
N TYR A 381 -7.90 16.56 -3.27
CA TYR A 381 -8.89 17.53 -3.74
C TYR A 381 -8.77 17.76 -5.25
N SER A 382 -7.55 17.93 -5.75
CA SER A 382 -7.28 18.10 -7.18
C SER A 382 -7.67 16.87 -8.00
N LEU A 383 -7.41 15.64 -7.49
CA LEU A 383 -7.85 14.40 -8.16
C LEU A 383 -9.38 14.31 -8.28
N GLY A 384 -10.10 14.68 -7.23
CA GLY A 384 -11.57 14.69 -7.23
C GLY A 384 -12.15 15.74 -8.18
N PHE A 385 -11.62 16.96 -8.13
CA PHE A 385 -12.00 18.04 -9.02
C PHE A 385 -11.74 17.68 -10.48
N ASN A 386 -10.58 17.09 -10.78
CA ASN A 386 -10.21 16.64 -12.10
C ASN A 386 -11.06 15.44 -12.58
N ALA A 387 -11.47 14.54 -11.69
CA ALA A 387 -12.39 13.45 -12.05
C ALA A 387 -13.71 14.01 -12.61
N PHE A 388 -14.25 15.07 -12.01
CA PHE A 388 -15.39 15.79 -12.58
C PHE A 388 -15.08 16.38 -13.95
N ALA A 389 -13.91 16.99 -14.14
CA ALA A 389 -13.54 17.55 -15.44
C ALA A 389 -13.52 16.46 -16.53
N LEU A 390 -12.94 15.29 -16.27
CA LEU A 390 -12.96 14.16 -17.20
C LEU A 390 -14.39 13.72 -17.55
N ILE A 391 -15.29 13.65 -16.57
CA ILE A 391 -16.70 13.34 -16.77
C ILE A 391 -17.36 14.41 -17.66
N ASN A 392 -17.11 15.68 -17.37
CA ASN A 392 -17.68 16.81 -18.11
C ASN A 392 -17.21 16.84 -19.57
N PHE A 393 -16.00 16.35 -19.86
CA PHE A 393 -15.50 16.14 -21.21
C PHE A 393 -16.03 14.87 -21.91
N GLY A 394 -16.89 14.10 -21.27
CA GLY A 394 -17.49 12.90 -21.85
C GLY A 394 -16.58 11.66 -21.82
N LEU A 395 -15.50 11.68 -21.04
CA LEU A 395 -14.55 10.57 -20.96
C LEU A 395 -15.06 9.46 -20.03
N THR A 396 -14.73 8.21 -20.36
CA THR A 396 -15.01 7.02 -19.54
C THR A 396 -13.84 6.05 -19.63
N GLY A 397 -13.62 5.25 -18.60
CA GLY A 397 -12.50 4.31 -18.54
C GLY A 397 -11.14 4.99 -18.33
N TYR A 398 -11.13 6.15 -17.69
CA TYR A 398 -9.92 6.91 -17.36
C TYR A 398 -9.65 6.92 -15.88
N LEU A 399 -8.36 7.03 -15.53
CA LEU A 399 -7.88 7.31 -14.19
C LEU A 399 -7.57 8.81 -14.10
N SER A 400 -8.07 9.50 -13.08
CA SER A 400 -7.72 10.88 -12.79
C SER A 400 -6.22 10.98 -12.46
N SER A 401 -5.53 11.92 -13.09
CA SER A 401 -4.09 12.12 -12.98
C SER A 401 -3.79 13.58 -12.70
N VAL A 402 -2.90 13.83 -11.76
CA VAL A 402 -2.31 15.15 -11.52
C VAL A 402 -0.80 14.95 -11.47
N ARG A 403 -0.06 15.77 -12.19
CA ARG A 403 1.39 15.67 -12.39
C ARG A 403 2.09 16.97 -11.99
N ASN A 404 3.40 16.97 -12.07
CA ASN A 404 4.25 18.08 -11.65
C ASN A 404 4.17 18.33 -10.15
N LEU A 405 4.08 17.23 -9.38
CA LEU A 405 3.73 17.23 -7.96
C LEU A 405 4.87 17.70 -7.03
N THR A 406 6.06 17.93 -7.56
CA THR A 406 7.17 18.57 -6.82
C THR A 406 7.09 20.10 -6.82
N GLU A 407 6.26 20.67 -7.69
CA GLU A 407 6.03 22.09 -7.77
C GLU A 407 4.87 22.52 -6.85
N PRO A 408 4.68 23.81 -6.58
CA PRO A 408 3.51 24.31 -5.87
C PRO A 408 2.21 23.90 -6.52
N ALA A 409 1.15 23.67 -5.74
CA ALA A 409 -0.13 23.14 -6.22
C ALA A 409 -0.77 23.94 -7.37
N ASN A 410 -0.50 25.24 -7.49
CA ASN A 410 -0.95 26.08 -8.60
C ASN A 410 -0.30 25.72 -9.96
N ASP A 411 0.84 25.04 -9.92
CA ASP A 411 1.60 24.64 -11.11
C ASP A 411 1.40 23.16 -11.46
N TRP A 412 0.54 22.48 -10.74
CA TRP A 412 0.17 21.08 -11.02
C TRP A 412 -0.62 20.95 -12.30
N ILE A 413 -0.44 19.83 -12.99
CA ILE A 413 -1.02 19.57 -14.32
C ILE A 413 -2.06 18.47 -14.21
N ALA A 414 -3.33 18.84 -14.30
CA ALA A 414 -4.44 17.90 -14.32
C ALA A 414 -4.54 17.19 -15.69
N GLY A 415 -4.90 15.91 -15.68
CA GLY A 415 -5.05 15.09 -16.87
C GLY A 415 -5.77 13.77 -16.59
N GLY A 416 -5.77 12.89 -17.57
CA GLY A 416 -6.37 11.56 -17.44
C GLY A 416 -5.57 10.50 -18.18
N VAL A 417 -5.50 9.30 -17.60
CA VAL A 417 -4.82 8.14 -18.18
C VAL A 417 -5.86 7.08 -18.50
N PRO A 418 -5.98 6.59 -19.74
CA PRO A 418 -6.82 5.43 -20.00
C PRO A 418 -6.43 4.27 -19.09
N LEU A 419 -7.40 3.69 -18.36
CA LEU A 419 -7.14 2.58 -17.43
C LEU A 419 -6.46 1.41 -18.12
N THR A 420 -6.77 1.18 -19.41
CA THR A 420 -6.13 0.14 -20.22
C THR A 420 -4.62 0.32 -20.41
N MET A 421 -4.11 1.56 -20.36
CA MET A 421 -2.66 1.81 -20.41
C MET A 421 -1.92 1.40 -19.14
N MET A 422 -2.64 1.22 -18.05
CA MET A 422 -2.08 0.77 -16.76
C MET A 422 -2.15 -0.75 -16.59
N MET A 423 -2.86 -1.44 -17.49
CA MET A 423 -3.17 -2.86 -17.36
C MET A 423 -2.10 -3.75 -17.99
N ASN A 424 -1.94 -4.91 -17.40
CA ASN A 424 -1.16 -6.03 -17.90
C ASN A 424 -2.01 -7.31 -17.80
N MET A 425 -1.63 -8.35 -18.55
CA MET A 425 -2.29 -9.66 -18.46
C MET A 425 -1.50 -10.55 -17.49
N GLU A 426 -2.15 -10.94 -16.40
CA GLU A 426 -1.57 -11.86 -15.40
C GLU A 426 -2.39 -13.15 -15.28
N ARG A 427 -1.69 -14.25 -15.02
CA ARG A 427 -2.36 -15.53 -14.76
C ARG A 427 -2.87 -15.57 -13.33
N ARG A 428 -4.21 -15.49 -13.14
CA ARG A 428 -4.89 -15.60 -11.86
C ARG A 428 -5.91 -16.75 -11.90
N HIS A 429 -5.87 -17.63 -10.92
CA HIS A 429 -6.76 -18.82 -10.86
C HIS A 429 -6.75 -19.67 -12.13
N GLY A 430 -5.59 -19.78 -12.80
CA GLY A 430 -5.43 -20.57 -14.02
C GLY A 430 -5.82 -19.86 -15.32
N GLU A 431 -6.42 -18.69 -15.27
CA GLU A 431 -6.83 -17.86 -16.41
C GLU A 431 -6.00 -16.59 -16.54
N MET A 432 -5.85 -16.09 -17.77
CA MET A 432 -5.24 -14.79 -18.03
C MET A 432 -6.27 -13.70 -17.78
N LYS A 433 -6.01 -12.84 -16.79
CA LYS A 433 -6.91 -11.73 -16.42
C LYS A 433 -6.18 -10.38 -16.55
N PRO A 434 -6.87 -9.34 -17.02
CA PRO A 434 -6.34 -8.00 -17.03
C PRO A 434 -6.26 -7.48 -15.57
N VAL A 435 -5.11 -6.93 -15.21
CA VAL A 435 -4.87 -6.33 -13.90
C VAL A 435 -3.99 -5.10 -14.05
N ILE A 436 -4.15 -4.11 -13.18
CA ILE A 436 -3.23 -2.99 -13.13
C ILE A 436 -1.86 -3.48 -12.66
N LYS A 437 -0.83 -3.16 -13.44
CA LYS A 437 0.55 -3.53 -13.15
C LYS A 437 1.04 -2.76 -11.92
N LYS A 438 1.55 -3.49 -10.94
CA LYS A 438 2.19 -2.89 -9.75
C LYS A 438 3.59 -2.39 -10.08
N ALA A 439 3.90 -1.20 -9.60
CA ALA A 439 5.25 -0.67 -9.66
C ALA A 439 6.07 -1.19 -8.47
N LEU A 440 7.16 -1.86 -8.77
CA LEU A 440 8.14 -2.29 -7.78
C LEU A 440 9.22 -1.23 -7.58
N VAL A 441 9.98 -1.33 -6.50
CA VAL A 441 11.17 -0.47 -6.30
C VAL A 441 12.19 -0.77 -7.41
N GLU A 442 12.55 0.28 -8.15
CA GLU A 442 13.58 0.20 -9.19
C GLU A 442 14.97 0.22 -8.56
N LEU A 443 15.66 -0.92 -8.58
CA LEU A 443 16.97 -1.05 -7.94
C LEU A 443 18.08 -0.30 -8.70
N ASP A 444 17.86 0.02 -9.97
CA ASP A 444 18.74 0.87 -10.76
C ASP A 444 18.32 2.36 -10.71
N GLY A 445 17.19 2.65 -10.06
CA GLY A 445 16.63 3.99 -9.95
C GLY A 445 17.37 4.86 -8.92
N PRO A 446 17.23 6.19 -9.03
CA PRO A 446 17.96 7.16 -8.17
C PRO A 446 17.60 7.00 -6.69
N VAL A 447 16.37 6.60 -6.39
CA VAL A 447 15.85 6.44 -5.02
C VAL A 447 16.56 5.31 -4.30
N PHE A 448 16.61 4.11 -4.89
CA PHE A 448 17.29 2.97 -4.27
C PHE A 448 18.81 3.19 -4.21
N LYS A 449 19.40 3.79 -5.23
CA LYS A 449 20.83 4.12 -5.23
C LYS A 449 21.20 5.07 -4.09
N LYS A 450 20.35 6.01 -3.74
CA LYS A 450 20.57 6.87 -2.59
C LYS A 450 20.67 6.09 -1.28
N LEU A 451 19.82 5.08 -1.09
CA LEU A 451 19.94 4.16 0.05
C LEU A 451 21.24 3.32 -0.04
N GLU A 452 21.50 2.73 -1.20
CA GLU A 452 22.65 1.82 -1.41
C GLU A 452 23.99 2.52 -1.12
N GLU A 453 24.16 3.76 -1.60
CA GLU A 453 25.37 4.57 -1.40
C GLU A 453 25.61 4.94 0.07
N ASN A 454 24.56 5.09 0.86
CA ASN A 454 24.66 5.54 2.24
C ASN A 454 24.52 4.41 3.27
N ARG A 455 24.08 3.24 2.85
CA ARG A 455 23.70 2.10 3.72
C ARG A 455 24.77 1.75 4.75
N GLU A 456 26.06 1.69 4.36
CA GLU A 456 27.14 1.30 5.25
C GLU A 456 27.43 2.40 6.28
N ASP A 457 27.37 3.67 5.88
CA ASP A 457 27.53 4.80 6.81
C ASP A 457 26.38 4.84 7.82
N TRP A 458 25.14 4.67 7.37
CA TRP A 458 23.98 4.63 8.27
C TRP A 458 24.03 3.44 9.23
N ALA A 459 24.48 2.28 8.74
CA ALA A 459 24.63 1.10 9.55
C ALA A 459 25.53 1.33 10.77
N MET A 460 26.61 2.08 10.62
CA MET A 460 27.66 2.21 11.64
C MET A 460 27.61 3.52 12.42
N ASN A 461 27.11 4.62 11.86
CA ASN A 461 27.39 5.98 12.35
C ASN A 461 26.18 6.75 12.91
N ASP A 462 25.03 6.08 13.20
CA ASP A 462 23.85 6.71 13.83
C ASP A 462 23.47 8.04 13.17
N ARG A 463 23.35 8.02 11.83
CA ARG A 463 23.02 9.20 11.00
C ARG A 463 21.56 9.62 11.09
N TYR A 464 20.88 9.20 12.13
CA TYR A 464 19.45 9.38 12.34
C TYR A 464 18.95 10.79 12.02
N LEU A 465 17.85 10.85 11.27
CA LEU A 465 17.07 12.05 11.05
C LEU A 465 15.78 11.98 11.86
N PHE A 466 15.33 13.12 12.33
CA PHE A 466 14.16 13.22 13.19
C PHE A 466 13.15 14.16 12.53
N PRO A 467 12.30 13.65 11.60
CA PRO A 467 11.37 14.50 10.82
C PRO A 467 10.41 15.29 11.70
N GLY A 468 10.05 14.72 12.87
CA GLY A 468 9.04 15.31 13.73
C GLY A 468 7.63 15.17 13.18
N ALA A 469 6.67 15.81 13.84
CA ALA A 469 5.26 15.76 13.46
C ALA A 469 5.00 16.46 12.12
N ILE A 470 4.03 15.96 11.38
CA ILE A 470 3.56 16.59 10.14
C ILE A 470 3.12 18.02 10.43
N GLN A 471 3.61 18.96 9.64
CA GLN A 471 3.29 20.38 9.78
C GLN A 471 2.10 20.72 8.88
N TYR A 472 1.04 21.29 9.48
CA TYR A 472 -0.17 21.70 8.77
C TYR A 472 -0.28 23.22 8.59
N PHE A 473 0.64 24.00 9.18
CA PHE A 473 0.65 25.44 9.12
C PHE A 473 2.07 25.97 8.96
N GLY A 474 2.25 26.98 8.10
CA GLY A 474 3.53 27.61 7.87
C GLY A 474 3.76 27.93 6.39
N PRO A 475 5.00 28.26 6.02
CA PRO A 475 5.38 28.45 4.62
C PRO A 475 5.22 27.14 3.82
N SER A 476 4.83 27.23 2.55
CA SER A 476 4.71 26.07 1.64
C SER A 476 5.98 25.23 1.59
N SER A 477 7.16 25.84 1.71
CA SER A 477 8.45 25.13 1.79
C SER A 477 8.60 24.22 3.03
N VAL A 478 7.66 24.26 3.97
CA VAL A 478 7.63 23.41 5.18
C VAL A 478 6.40 22.51 5.18
N CYS A 479 5.23 23.06 4.83
CA CYS A 479 3.96 22.35 4.92
C CYS A 479 3.69 21.44 3.71
N ASP A 480 4.17 21.84 2.50
CA ASP A 480 3.79 21.24 1.23
C ASP A 480 4.93 20.42 0.59
N ILE A 481 5.97 20.09 1.38
CA ILE A 481 7.06 19.23 0.91
C ILE A 481 6.50 17.83 0.64
N THR A 482 6.68 17.35 -0.59
CA THR A 482 6.33 15.98 -0.97
C THR A 482 7.40 14.96 -0.50
N THR A 483 7.19 13.68 -0.78
CA THR A 483 8.09 12.60 -0.38
C THR A 483 9.50 12.75 -0.93
N VAL A 484 10.49 12.24 -0.19
CA VAL A 484 11.91 12.25 -0.63
C VAL A 484 12.06 11.43 -1.91
N THR A 485 11.34 10.33 -2.04
CA THR A 485 11.37 9.48 -3.24
C THR A 485 10.94 10.26 -4.48
N LEU A 486 9.82 11.01 -4.40
CA LEU A 486 9.32 11.78 -5.54
C LEU A 486 10.29 12.93 -5.92
N GLN A 487 10.88 13.59 -4.92
CA GLN A 487 11.89 14.64 -5.15
C GLN A 487 13.10 14.08 -5.91
N LEU A 488 13.68 12.96 -5.46
CA LEU A 488 14.84 12.34 -6.11
C LEU A 488 14.54 11.89 -7.54
N GLU A 489 13.35 11.40 -7.80
CA GLU A 489 12.90 11.00 -9.15
C GLU A 489 12.76 12.23 -10.07
N SER A 490 12.20 13.33 -9.57
CA SER A 490 12.04 14.56 -10.32
C SER A 490 13.40 15.17 -10.66
N GLU A 491 14.33 15.27 -9.70
CA GLU A 491 15.70 15.74 -9.92
C GLU A 491 16.41 14.89 -10.99
N ALA A 492 16.28 13.57 -10.94
CA ALA A 492 16.90 12.68 -11.91
C ALA A 492 16.29 12.81 -13.32
N LYS A 493 15.01 13.13 -13.45
CA LYS A 493 14.39 13.45 -14.76
C LYS A 493 14.95 14.73 -15.34
N LEU A 494 15.06 15.80 -14.52
CA LEU A 494 15.63 17.09 -14.95
C LEU A 494 17.08 16.98 -15.38
N ALA A 495 17.88 16.13 -14.74
CA ALA A 495 19.27 15.90 -15.10
C ALA A 495 19.49 15.17 -16.44
N ARG A 496 18.44 14.56 -17.02
CA ARG A 496 18.48 13.84 -18.32
C ARG A 496 18.05 14.73 -19.50
N VAL A 497 17.48 15.92 -19.23
CA VAL A 497 17.08 16.93 -20.21
C VAL A 497 18.21 17.93 -20.39
#